data_726173b591d2c1a570570ce8c514e911
#
_entry.id   726173b591d2c1a570570ce8c514e911
#
_cell.length_a   1.000
_cell.length_b   1.000
_cell.length_c   1.000
_cell.angle_alpha   90.00
_cell.angle_beta   90.00
_cell.angle_gamma   90.00
#
_symmetry.space_group_name_H-M   'P 1'
#
loop_
_entity.id
_entity.type
_entity.pdbx_description
1 polymer ?
#
loop_
_entity_poly.entity_id
_entity_poly.type
_entity_poly.pdbx_seq_one_letter_code
_entity_poly.pdbx_strand_id
1 'polypeptide(L)'
;MNGHDSESLTGRTLLVGVCGGIAAYKCAGAVSALRQAGADVHVIMTEAAQRFVTPLTFQALSNNAVHTDMFSEGTAWEIAHIGLVRKTDTLLVLNATANTLAKLAHGIADNLLTTCVLATRKPVLVAPAMNTQMLEAQATQENLRTLQDRGFSFIEPGAGFLACGEIGQGRL
;
A
#
# COMPACT_ATOMS: atom_id res chain seq x y z
N MET A 1 12.69 18.05 -23.06
CA MET A 1 13.57 17.62 -21.95
C MET A 1 13.12 18.37 -20.72
N ASN A 2 12.13 17.87 -20.01
CA ASN A 2 11.67 18.42 -18.74
C ASN A 2 12.20 17.48 -17.65
N GLY A 3 13.39 17.86 -17.10
CA GLY A 3 13.90 17.22 -15.91
C GLY A 3 12.98 17.54 -14.74
N HIS A 4 12.12 16.59 -14.35
CA HIS A 4 11.65 16.58 -12.98
C HIS A 4 12.90 16.25 -12.14
N ASP A 5 13.37 17.22 -11.36
CA ASP A 5 14.22 16.94 -10.22
C ASP A 5 13.42 16.01 -9.30
N SER A 6 13.56 14.70 -9.52
CA SER A 6 13.04 13.72 -8.58
C SER A 6 13.84 13.88 -7.30
N GLU A 7 13.24 14.45 -6.28
CA GLU A 7 13.86 14.50 -4.95
C GLU A 7 14.36 13.11 -4.60
N SER A 8 15.64 13.02 -4.29
CA SER A 8 16.29 11.76 -3.94
C SER A 8 15.67 11.19 -2.66
N LEU A 9 15.23 9.96 -2.71
CA LEU A 9 14.75 9.20 -1.54
C LEU A 9 15.88 8.43 -0.85
N THR A 10 17.13 8.77 -1.14
CA THR A 10 18.30 8.12 -0.55
C THR A 10 18.28 8.22 0.98
N GLY A 11 18.45 7.08 1.64
CA GLY A 11 18.40 6.99 3.11
C GLY A 11 16.99 6.94 3.70
N ARG A 12 15.94 6.94 2.87
CA ARG A 12 14.55 6.73 3.31
C ARG A 12 14.18 5.27 3.24
N THR A 13 13.53 4.77 4.28
CA THR A 13 12.95 3.43 4.33
C THR A 13 11.44 3.52 4.17
N LEU A 14 10.91 2.87 3.15
CA LEU A 14 9.48 2.87 2.82
C LEU A 14 8.89 1.47 3.00
N LEU A 15 7.75 1.39 3.67
CA LEU A 15 6.96 0.17 3.78
C LEU A 15 5.75 0.26 2.85
N VAL A 16 5.71 -0.58 1.82
CA VAL A 16 4.68 -0.59 0.80
C VAL A 16 3.72 -1.75 1.03
N GLY A 17 2.47 -1.46 1.36
CA GLY A 17 1.39 -2.43 1.44
C GLY A 17 0.67 -2.56 0.09
N VAL A 18 0.62 -3.77 -0.46
CA VAL A 18 -0.09 -4.10 -1.71
C VAL A 18 -1.37 -4.84 -1.40
N CYS A 19 -2.51 -4.30 -1.87
CA CYS A 19 -3.84 -4.85 -1.61
C CYS A 19 -4.36 -5.71 -2.77
N GLY A 20 -5.40 -6.51 -2.49
CA GLY A 20 -5.97 -7.47 -3.43
C GLY A 20 -6.98 -6.84 -4.40
N GLY A 21 -6.50 -6.26 -5.47
CA GLY A 21 -7.29 -5.75 -6.58
C GLY A 21 -6.50 -5.82 -7.88
N ILE A 22 -7.18 -5.71 -9.01
CA ILE A 22 -6.53 -5.83 -10.33
C ILE A 22 -5.37 -4.84 -10.51
N ALA A 23 -5.43 -3.65 -9.91
CA ALA A 23 -4.37 -2.66 -10.00
C ALA A 23 -3.08 -3.05 -9.23
N ALA A 24 -3.04 -4.20 -8.56
CA ALA A 24 -1.83 -4.71 -7.90
C ALA A 24 -0.61 -4.80 -8.84
N TYR A 25 -0.83 -5.08 -10.14
CA TYR A 25 0.26 -5.11 -11.13
C TYR A 25 0.96 -3.74 -11.29
N LYS A 26 0.23 -2.64 -11.11
CA LYS A 26 0.79 -1.28 -11.19
C LYS A 26 1.70 -0.95 -10.00
N CYS A 27 1.44 -1.58 -8.85
CA CYS A 27 2.28 -1.41 -7.68
C CYS A 27 3.73 -1.86 -7.94
N ALA A 28 3.94 -2.81 -8.86
CA ALA A 28 5.28 -3.23 -9.28
C ALA A 28 6.08 -2.07 -9.89
N GLY A 29 5.45 -1.28 -10.76
CA GLY A 29 6.06 -0.08 -11.34
C GLY A 29 6.38 0.97 -10.26
N ALA A 30 5.47 1.18 -9.30
CA ALA A 30 5.69 2.11 -8.20
C ALA A 30 6.87 1.68 -7.32
N VAL A 31 6.95 0.39 -6.94
CA VAL A 31 8.08 -0.15 -6.15
C VAL A 31 9.40 0.04 -6.90
N SER A 32 9.42 -0.25 -8.20
CA SER A 32 10.60 -0.05 -9.05
C SER A 32 11.04 1.42 -9.07
N ALA A 33 10.11 2.35 -9.26
CA ALA A 33 10.39 3.80 -9.29
C ALA A 33 10.93 4.31 -7.94
N LEU A 34 10.34 3.89 -6.82
CA LEU A 34 10.80 4.25 -5.48
C LEU A 34 12.23 3.74 -5.21
N ARG A 35 12.53 2.51 -5.63
CA ARG A 35 13.90 1.96 -5.56
C ARG A 35 14.88 2.75 -6.43
N GLN A 36 14.51 3.11 -7.64
CA GLN A 36 15.34 3.92 -8.53
C GLN A 36 15.59 5.33 -7.98
N ALA A 37 14.64 5.88 -7.24
CA ALA A 37 14.80 7.14 -6.51
C ALA A 37 15.70 7.02 -5.27
N GLY A 38 16.21 5.82 -4.94
CA GLY A 38 17.16 5.57 -3.86
C GLY A 38 16.56 5.13 -2.53
N ALA A 39 15.25 4.88 -2.45
CA ALA A 39 14.61 4.38 -1.22
C ALA A 39 14.98 2.92 -0.93
N ASP A 40 15.07 2.58 0.35
CA ASP A 40 15.01 1.19 0.81
C ASP A 40 13.53 0.80 0.95
N VAL A 41 13.07 -0.09 0.05
CA VAL A 41 11.63 -0.44 -0.06
C VAL A 41 11.38 -1.84 0.48
N HIS A 42 10.58 -1.95 1.52
CA HIS A 42 10.02 -3.20 2.04
C HIS A 42 8.58 -3.36 1.59
N VAL A 43 8.17 -4.58 1.27
CA VAL A 43 6.82 -4.83 0.73
C VAL A 43 6.06 -5.80 1.62
N ILE A 44 4.81 -5.43 1.95
CA ILE A 44 3.81 -6.34 2.53
C ILE A 44 2.74 -6.61 1.47
N MET A 45 2.37 -7.86 1.29
CA MET A 45 1.24 -8.24 0.43
C MET A 45 0.12 -8.84 1.27
N THR A 46 -1.11 -8.37 1.05
CA THR A 46 -2.26 -9.10 1.58
C THR A 46 -2.41 -10.45 0.88
N GLU A 47 -3.06 -11.43 1.52
CA GLU A 47 -3.34 -12.73 0.91
C GLU A 47 -4.04 -12.58 -0.46
N ALA A 48 -5.03 -11.69 -0.53
CA ALA A 48 -5.75 -11.41 -1.78
C ALA A 48 -4.84 -10.80 -2.86
N ALA A 49 -3.81 -10.01 -2.49
CA ALA A 49 -2.88 -9.42 -3.46
C ALA A 49 -2.05 -10.49 -4.18
N GLN A 50 -1.68 -11.56 -3.48
CA GLN A 50 -0.88 -12.65 -4.02
C GLN A 50 -1.60 -13.44 -5.13
N ARG A 51 -2.92 -13.30 -5.25
CA ARG A 51 -3.72 -13.88 -6.34
C ARG A 51 -3.60 -13.11 -7.66
N PHE A 52 -3.13 -11.87 -7.62
CA PHE A 52 -2.94 -11.01 -8.81
C PHE A 52 -1.49 -10.91 -9.23
N VAL A 53 -0.56 -10.83 -8.27
CA VAL A 53 0.88 -10.72 -8.50
C VAL A 53 1.58 -11.58 -7.45
N THR A 54 2.62 -12.29 -7.86
CA THR A 54 3.36 -13.13 -6.91
C THR A 54 4.35 -12.31 -6.05
N PRO A 55 4.65 -12.75 -4.82
CA PRO A 55 5.66 -12.12 -3.97
C PRO A 55 7.03 -11.99 -4.66
N LEU A 56 7.38 -12.99 -5.50
CA LEU A 56 8.65 -12.99 -6.24
C LEU A 56 8.84 -11.72 -7.09
N THR A 57 7.77 -11.19 -7.69
CA THR A 57 7.84 -9.95 -8.47
C THR A 57 8.34 -8.78 -7.61
N PHE A 58 7.76 -8.60 -6.44
CA PHE A 58 8.15 -7.50 -5.54
C PHE A 58 9.50 -7.75 -4.87
N GLN A 59 9.85 -9.00 -4.58
CA GLN A 59 11.18 -9.35 -4.08
C GLN A 59 12.28 -8.95 -5.08
N ALA A 60 12.08 -9.27 -6.35
CA ALA A 60 13.03 -8.90 -7.41
C ALA A 60 13.16 -7.37 -7.58
N LEU A 61 12.05 -6.62 -7.48
CA LEU A 61 12.03 -5.16 -7.66
C LEU A 61 12.55 -4.40 -6.45
N SER A 62 12.22 -4.83 -5.23
CA SER A 62 12.64 -4.18 -3.99
C SER A 62 14.05 -4.59 -3.54
N ASN A 63 14.52 -5.76 -3.98
CA ASN A 63 15.73 -6.44 -3.49
C ASN A 63 15.64 -6.76 -1.98
N ASN A 64 14.42 -6.88 -1.45
CA ASN A 64 14.11 -7.24 -0.07
C ASN A 64 13.12 -8.42 -0.05
N ALA A 65 13.10 -9.18 1.03
CA ALA A 65 12.07 -10.19 1.25
C ALA A 65 10.68 -9.55 1.31
N VAL A 66 9.69 -10.22 0.73
CA VAL A 66 8.29 -9.77 0.77
C VAL A 66 7.58 -10.43 1.95
N HIS A 67 6.89 -9.63 2.73
CA HIS A 67 6.17 -10.07 3.92
C HIS A 67 4.71 -10.38 3.56
N THR A 68 4.28 -11.60 3.81
CA THR A 68 2.93 -12.06 3.43
C THR A 68 2.09 -12.53 4.61
N ASP A 69 2.73 -12.86 5.73
CA ASP A 69 2.10 -13.44 6.91
C ASP A 69 2.66 -12.82 8.19
N MET A 70 1.79 -12.71 9.21
CA MET A 70 2.19 -12.26 10.56
C MET A 70 2.98 -13.31 11.33
N PHE A 71 2.82 -14.57 10.98
CA PHE A 71 3.32 -15.73 11.72
C PHE A 71 4.40 -16.51 10.95
N SER A 72 4.87 -15.98 9.83
CA SER A 72 5.97 -16.60 9.09
C SER A 72 7.22 -16.67 9.98
N GLU A 73 7.76 -17.87 10.13
CA GLU A 73 8.97 -18.16 10.88
C GLU A 73 10.16 -17.42 10.26
N GLY A 74 10.47 -16.26 10.77
CA GLY A 74 11.65 -15.47 10.41
C GLY A 74 12.48 -15.22 11.66
N THR A 75 13.73 -15.64 11.59
CA THR A 75 14.81 -15.49 12.54
C THR A 75 14.76 -14.15 13.32
N ALA A 76 14.61 -14.26 14.60
CA ALA A 76 14.81 -13.32 15.67
C ALA A 76 13.53 -12.99 16.45
N TRP A 77 13.69 -12.91 17.72
CA TRP A 77 12.79 -12.56 18.80
C TRP A 77 11.98 -11.27 18.61
N GLU A 78 12.09 -10.59 17.46
CA GLU A 78 11.39 -9.36 17.15
C GLU A 78 10.07 -9.69 16.44
N ILE A 79 8.96 -9.26 17.02
CA ILE A 79 7.62 -9.39 16.44
C ILE A 79 7.63 -8.69 15.08
N ALA A 80 7.38 -9.42 14.00
CA ALA A 80 7.59 -9.00 12.61
C ALA A 80 7.02 -7.60 12.28
N HIS A 81 5.78 -7.31 12.69
CA HIS A 81 5.16 -6.01 12.43
C HIS A 81 5.83 -4.85 13.19
N ILE A 82 6.35 -5.10 14.41
CA ILE A 82 7.04 -4.07 15.20
C ILE A 82 8.37 -3.73 14.56
N GLY A 83 9.15 -4.74 14.15
CA GLY A 83 10.43 -4.56 13.47
C GLY A 83 10.31 -3.79 12.16
N LEU A 84 9.31 -4.11 11.35
CA LEU A 84 9.01 -3.43 10.10
C LEU A 84 8.66 -1.95 10.33
N VAL A 85 7.74 -1.67 11.25
CA VAL A 85 7.28 -0.29 11.53
C VAL A 85 8.39 0.58 12.11
N ARG A 86 9.25 0.02 12.98
CA ARG A 86 10.37 0.79 13.57
C ARG A 86 11.37 1.29 12.55
N LYS A 87 11.66 0.51 11.51
CA LYS A 87 12.60 0.86 10.43
C LYS A 87 12.02 1.82 9.41
N THR A 88 10.71 1.93 9.34
CA THR A 88 9.99 2.66 8.30
C THR A 88 9.91 4.15 8.60
N ASP A 89 10.17 5.00 7.61
CA ASP A 89 9.92 6.44 7.67
C ASP A 89 8.49 6.79 7.23
N THR A 90 7.97 6.09 6.22
CA THR A 90 6.62 6.30 5.67
C THR A 90 6.02 4.97 5.23
N LEU A 91 4.74 4.77 5.53
CA LEU A 91 3.98 3.62 5.10
C LEU A 91 3.06 4.03 3.92
N LEU A 92 3.14 3.27 2.83
CA LEU A 92 2.36 3.48 1.61
C LEU A 92 1.37 2.31 1.48
N VAL A 93 0.06 2.58 1.43
CA VAL A 93 -0.94 1.55 1.12
C VAL A 93 -1.37 1.73 -0.32
N LEU A 94 -0.75 0.99 -1.22
CA LEU A 94 -1.03 1.06 -2.65
C LEU A 94 -2.16 0.12 -3.05
N ASN A 95 -2.93 0.53 -4.07
CA ASN A 95 -4.08 -0.24 -4.53
C ASN A 95 -5.06 -0.56 -3.38
N ALA A 96 -5.30 0.41 -2.48
CA ALA A 96 -6.15 0.22 -1.33
C ALA A 96 -7.59 -0.06 -1.78
N THR A 97 -8.08 -1.27 -1.49
CA THR A 97 -9.46 -1.68 -1.78
C THR A 97 -10.43 -1.12 -0.75
N ALA A 98 -11.72 -1.07 -1.07
CA ALA A 98 -12.77 -0.69 -0.12
C ALA A 98 -12.71 -1.53 1.17
N ASN A 99 -12.42 -2.83 1.07
CA ASN A 99 -12.22 -3.71 2.22
C ASN A 99 -11.06 -3.26 3.09
N THR A 100 -9.91 -2.93 2.49
CA THR A 100 -8.76 -2.45 3.25
C THR A 100 -9.05 -1.11 3.92
N LEU A 101 -9.66 -0.16 3.20
CA LEU A 101 -10.06 1.13 3.77
C LEU A 101 -10.99 0.96 4.97
N ALA A 102 -12.00 0.09 4.86
CA ALA A 102 -12.91 -0.21 5.97
C ALA A 102 -12.18 -0.78 7.18
N LYS A 103 -11.27 -1.75 6.98
CA LYS A 103 -10.46 -2.31 8.07
C LYS A 103 -9.62 -1.25 8.77
N LEU A 104 -8.94 -0.41 8.01
CA LEU A 104 -8.13 0.69 8.55
C LEU A 104 -8.99 1.70 9.32
N ALA A 105 -10.16 2.08 8.77
CA ALA A 105 -11.08 3.02 9.42
C ALA A 105 -11.66 2.48 10.73
N HIS A 106 -11.84 1.17 10.84
CA HIS A 106 -12.39 0.54 12.04
C HIS A 106 -11.34 -0.09 12.97
N GLY A 107 -10.04 0.04 12.64
CA GLY A 107 -8.95 -0.52 13.44
C GLY A 107 -8.89 -2.05 13.45
N ILE A 108 -9.38 -2.70 12.38
CA ILE A 108 -9.35 -4.15 12.24
C ILE A 108 -7.96 -4.57 11.77
N ALA A 109 -7.20 -5.25 12.64
CA ALA A 109 -5.82 -5.68 12.41
C ALA A 109 -5.74 -7.21 12.28
N ASP A 110 -6.40 -7.75 11.26
CA ASP A 110 -6.52 -9.19 10.99
C ASP A 110 -5.48 -9.75 10.01
N ASN A 111 -4.56 -8.90 9.55
CA ASN A 111 -3.44 -9.28 8.68
C ASN A 111 -2.24 -8.37 8.92
N LEU A 112 -1.07 -8.75 8.41
CA LEU A 112 0.18 -8.03 8.66
C LEU A 112 0.11 -6.55 8.25
N LEU A 113 -0.49 -6.22 7.10
CA LEU A 113 -0.60 -4.84 6.63
C LEU A 113 -1.41 -3.98 7.59
N THR A 114 -2.63 -4.41 7.93
CA THR A 114 -3.52 -3.65 8.82
C THR A 114 -2.96 -3.54 10.24
N THR A 115 -2.24 -4.57 10.69
CA THR A 115 -1.51 -4.55 11.96
C THR A 115 -0.38 -3.53 11.96
N CYS A 116 0.44 -3.48 10.89
CA CYS A 116 1.50 -2.47 10.76
C CYS A 116 0.94 -1.05 10.72
N VAL A 117 -0.17 -0.83 10.00
CA VAL A 117 -0.82 0.49 9.97
C VAL A 117 -1.34 0.90 11.34
N LEU A 118 -1.95 -0.03 12.09
CA LEU A 118 -2.45 0.26 13.44
C LEU A 118 -1.32 0.53 14.44
N ALA A 119 -0.16 -0.13 14.25
CA ALA A 119 1.00 -0.02 15.14
C ALA A 119 1.91 1.18 14.85
N THR A 120 1.73 1.86 13.69
CA THR A 120 2.62 2.95 13.28
C THR A 120 2.18 4.31 13.85
N ARG A 121 3.17 5.17 14.12
CA ARG A 121 2.99 6.62 14.32
C ARG A 121 3.62 7.44 13.18
N LYS A 122 4.11 6.75 12.15
CA LYS A 122 4.72 7.38 10.98
C LYS A 122 3.64 7.81 10.00
N PRO A 123 3.95 8.74 9.09
CA PRO A 123 3.02 9.12 8.02
C PRO A 123 2.52 7.90 7.24
N VAL A 124 1.22 7.87 6.99
CA VAL A 124 0.59 6.83 6.15
C VAL A 124 -0.03 7.51 4.93
N LEU A 125 0.42 7.11 3.76
CA LEU A 125 -0.10 7.56 2.47
C LEU A 125 -0.89 6.43 1.82
N VAL A 126 -2.11 6.70 1.44
CA VAL A 126 -3.04 5.71 0.87
C VAL A 126 -3.40 6.07 -0.56
N ALA A 127 -3.28 5.12 -1.46
CA ALA A 127 -3.74 5.23 -2.84
C ALA A 127 -4.92 4.27 -3.09
N PRO A 128 -6.17 4.76 -3.00
CA PRO A 128 -7.36 3.95 -3.25
C PRO A 128 -7.42 3.49 -4.71
N ALA A 129 -7.88 2.25 -4.94
CA ALA A 129 -8.15 1.76 -6.28
C ALA A 129 -9.32 0.77 -6.28
N MET A 130 -10.40 1.12 -6.96
CA MET A 130 -11.62 0.31 -7.04
C MET A 130 -12.53 0.79 -8.16
N ASN A 131 -13.59 0.04 -8.43
CA ASN A 131 -14.66 0.48 -9.32
C ASN A 131 -15.30 1.80 -8.82
N THR A 132 -15.77 2.65 -9.75
CA THR A 132 -16.34 3.97 -9.44
C THR A 132 -17.50 3.88 -8.45
N GLN A 133 -18.43 2.94 -8.63
CA GLN A 133 -19.58 2.78 -7.71
C GLN A 133 -19.13 2.38 -6.31
N MET A 134 -18.07 1.55 -6.19
CA MET A 134 -17.49 1.21 -4.89
C MET A 134 -16.82 2.43 -4.24
N LEU A 135 -16.18 3.28 -5.02
CA LEU A 135 -15.56 4.51 -4.51
C LEU A 135 -16.63 5.50 -4.03
N GLU A 136 -17.71 5.67 -4.81
CA GLU A 136 -18.81 6.59 -4.50
C GLU A 136 -19.75 6.05 -3.41
N ALA A 137 -19.69 4.77 -3.07
CA ALA A 137 -20.52 4.19 -2.03
C ALA A 137 -20.36 4.96 -0.72
N GLN A 138 -21.49 5.29 -0.05
CA GLN A 138 -21.51 6.06 1.18
C GLN A 138 -20.55 5.47 2.23
N ALA A 139 -20.56 4.16 2.43
CA ALA A 139 -19.66 3.49 3.38
C ALA A 139 -18.18 3.72 3.06
N THR A 140 -17.79 3.73 1.78
CA THR A 140 -16.41 4.00 1.36
C THR A 140 -16.05 5.46 1.63
N GLN A 141 -16.95 6.39 1.31
CA GLN A 141 -16.74 7.82 1.56
C GLN A 141 -16.64 8.15 3.06
N GLU A 142 -17.43 7.49 3.89
CA GLU A 142 -17.36 7.62 5.35
C GLU A 142 -16.01 7.09 5.89
N ASN A 143 -15.56 5.94 5.41
CA ASN A 143 -14.26 5.39 5.77
C ASN A 143 -13.10 6.31 5.35
N LEU A 144 -13.14 6.88 4.15
CA LEU A 144 -12.13 7.83 3.68
C LEU A 144 -12.08 9.07 4.58
N ARG A 145 -13.23 9.66 4.93
CA ARG A 145 -13.29 10.82 5.86
C ARG A 145 -12.72 10.45 7.22
N THR A 146 -13.12 9.30 7.77
CA THR A 146 -12.60 8.81 9.05
C THR A 146 -11.09 8.70 9.07
N LEU A 147 -10.50 8.20 7.98
CA LEU A 147 -9.05 8.09 7.87
C LEU A 147 -8.37 9.44 7.68
N GLN A 148 -8.97 10.36 6.91
CA GLN A 148 -8.49 11.74 6.78
C GLN A 148 -8.47 12.45 8.13
N ASP A 149 -9.53 12.35 8.91
CA ASP A 149 -9.63 12.94 10.26
C ASP A 149 -8.59 12.38 11.22
N ARG A 150 -8.10 11.16 10.97
CA ARG A 150 -7.01 10.52 11.73
C ARG A 150 -5.61 10.85 11.19
N GLY A 151 -5.49 11.74 10.20
CA GLY A 151 -4.22 12.21 9.66
C GLY A 151 -3.61 11.35 8.55
N PHE A 152 -4.38 10.45 7.95
CA PHE A 152 -3.93 9.74 6.74
C PHE A 152 -3.91 10.68 5.54
N SER A 153 -2.86 10.61 4.74
CA SER A 153 -2.78 11.32 3.47
C SER A 153 -3.27 10.42 2.33
N PHE A 154 -3.91 11.01 1.32
CA PHE A 154 -4.44 10.27 0.19
C PHE A 154 -3.81 10.74 -1.13
N ILE A 155 -3.50 9.78 -1.99
CA ILE A 155 -3.29 10.01 -3.42
C ILE A 155 -4.65 9.90 -4.08
N GLU A 156 -5.10 10.95 -4.73
CA GLU A 156 -6.38 10.94 -5.43
C GLU A 156 -6.37 9.89 -6.55
N PRO A 157 -7.39 9.04 -6.63
CA PRO A 157 -7.49 8.07 -7.71
C PRO A 157 -7.65 8.80 -9.05
N GLY A 158 -6.88 8.39 -10.03
CA GLY A 158 -6.97 8.93 -11.38
C GLY A 158 -8.29 8.59 -12.07
N ALA A 159 -8.67 9.41 -13.06
CA ALA A 159 -9.75 9.11 -13.98
C ALA A 159 -9.22 8.37 -15.22
N GLY A 160 -10.02 7.45 -15.78
CA GLY A 160 -9.67 6.76 -17.01
C GLY A 160 -10.40 5.44 -17.18
N PHE A 161 -9.89 4.64 -18.11
CA PHE A 161 -10.47 3.33 -18.42
C PHE A 161 -10.20 2.34 -17.27
N LEU A 162 -11.27 1.83 -16.69
CA LEU A 162 -11.24 0.85 -15.60
C LEU A 162 -11.20 -0.58 -16.16
N ALA A 163 -10.73 -1.53 -15.39
CA ALA A 163 -10.65 -2.93 -15.80
C ALA A 163 -12.02 -3.58 -16.09
N CYS A 164 -13.10 -3.01 -15.61
CA CYS A 164 -14.48 -3.43 -15.93
C CYS A 164 -15.01 -2.91 -17.28
N GLY A 165 -14.21 -2.13 -18.03
CA GLY A 165 -14.60 -1.57 -19.32
C GLY A 165 -15.30 -0.21 -19.23
N GLU A 166 -15.46 0.35 -18.04
CA GLU A 166 -16.05 1.69 -17.80
C GLU A 166 -14.98 2.78 -17.79
N ILE A 167 -15.39 4.02 -18.09
CA ILE A 167 -14.55 5.20 -17.89
C ILE A 167 -15.04 5.91 -16.64
N GLY A 168 -14.16 6.10 -15.65
CA GLY A 168 -14.54 6.72 -14.40
C GLY A 168 -13.34 7.00 -13.49
N GLN A 169 -13.63 7.47 -12.28
CA GLN A 169 -12.67 7.61 -11.20
C GLN A 169 -12.44 6.25 -10.50
N GLY A 170 -11.29 6.07 -9.85
CA GLY A 170 -10.97 4.87 -9.10
C GLY A 170 -9.74 4.12 -9.60
N ARG A 171 -9.03 4.70 -10.57
CA ARG A 171 -7.80 4.14 -11.14
C ARG A 171 -6.59 4.49 -10.26
N LEU A 172 -5.75 3.48 -9.96
CA LEU A 172 -4.40 3.70 -9.43
C LEU A 172 -3.50 4.30 -10.51
#